data_1dad2e636b520b364803496fa4a5b655
#
_entry.id   1dad2e636b520b364803496fa4a5b655
#
_cell.length_a   1.000
_cell.length_b   1.000
_cell.length_c   1.000
_cell.angle_alpha   90.00
_cell.angle_beta   90.00
_cell.angle_gamma   90.00
#
_symmetry.space_group_name_H-M   'P 1'
#
loop_
_entity.id
_entity.type
_entity.pdbx_description
1 polymer ?
#
loop_
_entity_poly.entity_id
_entity_poly.type
_entity_poly.pdbx_seq_one_letter_code
_entity_poly.pdbx_strand_id
1 'polypeptide(L)'
;MARRLISSGSTFERDIGYSRAVVDGDWIFVSGTTGFDYATMTISDNLLDQTDQCLKNIDAALRQAGSSLRDVVRVTYVLPNGDEFPKCWPVLKKYFGEVRPAAMMISAGLADPKMRIEIEVTALKQ
;
A
#
# COMPACT_ATOMS: atom_id res chain seq x y z
N MET A 1 -11.66 -15.11 17.23
CA MET A 1 -12.46 -14.08 16.55
C MET A 1 -12.42 -14.25 15.07
N ALA A 2 -13.52 -13.93 14.42
CA ALA A 2 -13.57 -14.02 12.97
C ALA A 2 -12.68 -12.95 12.34
N ARG A 3 -12.04 -13.33 11.26
CA ARG A 3 -11.28 -12.42 10.41
C ARG A 3 -12.23 -11.44 9.72
N ARG A 4 -11.81 -10.21 9.58
CA ARG A 4 -12.59 -9.17 8.87
C ARG A 4 -11.86 -8.76 7.58
N LEU A 5 -12.61 -8.67 6.50
CA LEU A 5 -12.07 -8.32 5.19
C LEU A 5 -12.42 -6.87 4.86
N ILE A 6 -11.43 -6.13 4.33
CA ILE A 6 -11.58 -4.75 3.91
C ILE A 6 -11.48 -4.71 2.39
N SER A 7 -12.39 -3.99 1.74
CA SER A 7 -12.38 -3.82 0.28
C SER A 7 -12.22 -2.36 -0.09
N SER A 8 -11.46 -2.11 -1.16
CA SER A 8 -11.37 -0.78 -1.77
C SER A 8 -12.36 -0.60 -2.93
N GLY A 9 -13.07 -1.67 -3.29
CA GLY A 9 -13.91 -1.68 -4.49
C GLY A 9 -13.14 -1.92 -5.78
N SER A 10 -11.86 -2.25 -5.70
CA SER A 10 -11.01 -2.51 -6.86
C SER A 10 -11.48 -3.72 -7.65
N THR A 11 -11.46 -3.61 -9.00
CA THR A 11 -11.73 -4.76 -9.86
C THR A 11 -10.66 -5.84 -9.71
N PHE A 12 -9.43 -5.50 -9.34
CA PHE A 12 -8.37 -6.47 -9.08
C PHE A 12 -8.77 -7.43 -7.96
N GLU A 13 -9.31 -6.91 -6.87
CA GLU A 13 -9.74 -7.74 -5.74
C GLU A 13 -10.79 -8.76 -6.17
N ARG A 14 -11.78 -8.29 -6.92
CA ARG A 14 -12.89 -9.13 -7.39
C ARG A 14 -12.41 -10.21 -8.35
N ASP A 15 -11.59 -9.82 -9.34
CA ASP A 15 -11.23 -10.70 -10.44
C ASP A 15 -10.14 -11.70 -10.05
N ILE A 16 -9.26 -11.33 -9.13
CA ILE A 16 -8.14 -12.17 -8.70
C ILE A 16 -8.49 -12.99 -7.47
N GLY A 17 -9.36 -12.47 -6.60
CA GLY A 17 -9.81 -13.20 -5.42
C GLY A 17 -9.03 -12.83 -4.16
N TYR A 18 -8.86 -11.55 -3.89
CA TYR A 18 -8.22 -11.11 -2.65
C TYR A 18 -8.95 -9.89 -2.07
N SER A 19 -8.58 -9.51 -0.85
CA SER A 19 -9.11 -8.34 -0.15
C SER A 19 -8.05 -7.25 -0.12
N ARG A 20 -8.46 -5.98 -0.02
CA ARG A 20 -7.50 -4.89 0.14
C ARG A 20 -6.75 -5.03 1.47
N ALA A 21 -7.42 -5.48 2.50
CA ALA A 21 -6.78 -5.75 3.78
C ALA A 21 -7.51 -6.85 4.52
N VAL A 22 -6.80 -7.51 5.41
CA VAL A 22 -7.36 -8.53 6.31
C VAL A 22 -7.05 -8.10 7.74
N VAL A 23 -8.09 -8.05 8.58
CA VAL A 23 -7.96 -7.77 10.01
C VAL A 23 -8.10 -9.08 10.76
N ASP A 24 -7.12 -9.38 11.62
CA ASP A 24 -7.15 -10.56 12.48
C ASP A 24 -6.64 -10.14 13.86
N GLY A 25 -7.54 -10.03 14.83
CA GLY A 25 -7.21 -9.48 16.13
C GLY A 25 -6.72 -8.03 15.98
N ASP A 26 -5.55 -7.74 16.52
CA ASP A 26 -4.92 -6.43 16.41
C ASP A 26 -4.03 -6.29 15.17
N TRP A 27 -3.85 -7.37 14.41
CA TRP A 27 -3.05 -7.38 13.19
C TRP A 27 -3.87 -6.97 11.99
N ILE A 28 -3.26 -6.16 11.14
CA ILE A 28 -3.86 -5.74 9.86
C ILE A 28 -2.83 -5.99 8.76
N PHE A 29 -3.22 -6.78 7.77
CA PHE A 29 -2.39 -7.11 6.63
C PHE A 29 -2.97 -6.41 5.41
N VAL A 30 -2.25 -5.41 4.89
CA VAL A 30 -2.69 -4.66 3.71
C VAL A 30 -2.00 -5.25 2.49
N SER A 31 -2.80 -5.66 1.52
CA SER A 31 -2.32 -6.22 0.26
C SER A 31 -1.42 -5.26 -0.50
N GLY A 32 -0.65 -5.78 -1.43
CA GLY A 32 0.08 -4.97 -2.39
C GLY A 32 -0.87 -3.93 -2.98
N THR A 33 -0.51 -2.67 -2.83
CA THR A 33 -1.34 -1.52 -3.17
C THR A 33 -0.54 -0.62 -4.10
N THR A 34 -1.19 -0.05 -5.08
CA THR A 34 -0.56 0.83 -6.07
C THR A 34 -1.19 2.20 -6.04
N GLY A 35 -0.70 3.09 -6.91
CA GLY A 35 -1.23 4.45 -7.01
C GLY A 35 -2.48 4.58 -7.86
N PHE A 36 -3.25 3.50 -8.04
CA PHE A 36 -4.55 3.59 -8.70
C PHE A 36 -5.54 4.36 -7.85
N ASP A 37 -6.39 5.15 -8.51
CA ASP A 37 -7.67 5.50 -7.95
C ASP A 37 -8.57 4.29 -8.20
N TYR A 38 -8.84 3.50 -7.16
CA TYR A 38 -9.57 2.25 -7.32
C TYR A 38 -11.05 2.43 -7.64
N ALA A 39 -11.61 3.61 -7.38
CA ALA A 39 -13.00 3.89 -7.74
C ALA A 39 -13.18 4.06 -9.25
N THR A 40 -12.22 4.69 -9.91
CA THR A 40 -12.26 4.95 -11.35
C THR A 40 -11.34 4.05 -12.16
N MET A 41 -10.47 3.28 -11.49
CA MET A 41 -9.44 2.43 -12.08
C MET A 41 -8.52 3.22 -13.02
N THR A 42 -8.12 4.41 -12.57
CA THR A 42 -7.17 5.27 -13.27
C THR A 42 -5.91 5.46 -12.44
N ILE A 43 -4.79 5.74 -13.11
CA ILE A 43 -3.50 5.91 -12.45
C ILE A 43 -2.70 7.01 -13.13
N SER A 44 -2.00 7.83 -12.34
CA SER A 44 -1.07 8.84 -12.85
C SER A 44 0.17 8.19 -13.48
N ASP A 45 0.73 8.81 -14.49
CA ASP A 45 2.02 8.37 -15.07
C ASP A 45 3.22 8.77 -14.21
N ASN A 46 3.03 9.65 -13.24
CA ASN A 46 4.12 10.20 -12.42
C ASN A 46 4.39 9.32 -11.21
N LEU A 47 5.65 8.91 -11.03
CA LEU A 47 6.04 8.02 -9.93
C LEU A 47 5.74 8.62 -8.55
N LEU A 48 5.97 9.91 -8.34
CA LEU A 48 5.74 10.54 -7.05
C LEU A 48 4.24 10.62 -6.74
N ASP A 49 3.43 10.92 -7.76
CA ASP A 49 1.97 10.91 -7.61
C ASP A 49 1.47 9.51 -7.29
N GLN A 50 2.01 8.48 -7.94
CA GLN A 50 1.65 7.10 -7.66
C GLN A 50 2.02 6.73 -6.21
N THR A 51 3.21 7.13 -5.76
CA THR A 51 3.66 6.85 -4.39
C THR A 51 2.75 7.50 -3.35
N ASP A 52 2.41 8.77 -3.56
CA ASP A 52 1.52 9.49 -2.65
C ASP A 52 0.13 8.87 -2.63
N GLN A 53 -0.45 8.59 -3.80
CA GLN A 53 -1.77 7.97 -3.88
C GLN A 53 -1.77 6.58 -3.28
N CYS A 54 -0.71 5.81 -3.48
CA CYS A 54 -0.57 4.48 -2.91
C CYS A 54 -0.65 4.53 -1.37
N LEU A 55 0.07 5.46 -0.75
CA LEU A 55 0.04 5.59 0.71
C LEU A 55 -1.30 6.12 1.22
N LYS A 56 -1.97 6.97 0.45
CA LYS A 56 -3.35 7.37 0.77
C LYS A 56 -4.30 6.17 0.71
N ASN A 57 -4.15 5.31 -0.29
CA ASN A 57 -4.96 4.10 -0.42
C ASN A 57 -4.74 3.16 0.77
N ILE A 58 -3.49 3.00 1.19
CA ILE A 58 -3.14 2.17 2.34
C ILE A 58 -3.74 2.76 3.63
N ASP A 59 -3.60 4.07 3.82
CA ASP A 59 -4.16 4.73 5.00
C ASP A 59 -5.69 4.58 5.04
N ALA A 60 -6.36 4.73 3.89
CA ALA A 60 -7.81 4.53 3.82
C ALA A 60 -8.20 3.11 4.24
N ALA A 61 -7.47 2.10 3.79
CA ALA A 61 -7.72 0.71 4.19
C ALA A 61 -7.51 0.51 5.69
N LEU A 62 -6.42 1.06 6.22
CA LEU A 62 -6.13 0.98 7.66
C LEU A 62 -7.21 1.67 8.49
N ARG A 63 -7.72 2.81 8.04
CA ARG A 63 -8.78 3.53 8.76
C ARG A 63 -10.09 2.77 8.77
N GLN A 64 -10.43 2.08 7.70
CA GLN A 64 -11.57 1.17 7.69
C GLN A 64 -11.40 0.04 8.70
N ALA A 65 -10.15 -0.33 8.99
CA ALA A 65 -9.82 -1.36 9.97
C ALA A 65 -9.70 -0.80 11.41
N GLY A 66 -9.93 0.50 11.60
CA GLY A 66 -9.81 1.14 12.91
C GLY A 66 -8.38 1.49 13.30
N SER A 67 -7.51 1.70 12.31
CA SER A 67 -6.09 1.96 12.50
C SER A 67 -5.65 3.15 11.62
N SER A 68 -4.36 3.32 11.46
CA SER A 68 -3.79 4.32 10.56
C SER A 68 -2.35 3.95 10.23
N LEU A 69 -1.70 4.75 9.38
CA LEU A 69 -0.28 4.56 9.05
C LEU A 69 0.63 4.55 10.28
N ARG A 70 0.20 5.17 11.38
CA ARG A 70 0.98 5.20 12.63
C ARG A 70 1.21 3.82 13.23
N ASP A 71 0.35 2.88 12.90
CA ASP A 71 0.42 1.52 13.43
C ASP A 71 1.23 0.57 12.54
N VAL A 72 1.76 1.05 11.42
CA VAL A 72 2.53 0.21 10.49
C VAL A 72 3.84 -0.22 11.15
N VAL A 73 4.10 -1.51 11.15
CA VAL A 73 5.32 -2.10 11.73
C VAL A 73 6.25 -2.66 10.66
N ARG A 74 5.73 -2.98 9.47
CA ARG A 74 6.54 -3.48 8.35
C ARG A 74 5.99 -2.94 7.04
N VAL A 75 6.90 -2.57 6.14
CA VAL A 75 6.56 -2.12 4.80
C VAL A 75 7.51 -2.75 3.78
N THR A 76 6.96 -3.19 2.66
CA THR A 76 7.72 -3.66 1.51
C THR A 76 7.41 -2.77 0.32
N TYR A 77 8.46 -2.23 -0.31
CA TYR A 77 8.35 -1.44 -1.54
C TYR A 77 8.80 -2.29 -2.71
N VAL A 78 8.01 -2.33 -3.78
CA VAL A 78 8.37 -3.05 -5.01
C VAL A 78 8.31 -2.05 -6.17
N LEU A 79 9.43 -1.93 -6.90
CA LEU A 79 9.53 -1.05 -8.06
C LEU A 79 10.09 -1.82 -9.26
N PRO A 80 9.45 -1.72 -10.44
CA PRO A 80 10.03 -2.32 -11.65
C PRO A 80 11.42 -1.77 -11.98
N ASN A 81 11.64 -0.47 -11.74
CA ASN A 81 12.94 0.16 -11.87
C ASN A 81 13.44 0.59 -10.48
N GLY A 82 14.26 -0.28 -9.87
CA GLY A 82 14.77 -0.03 -8.53
C GLY A 82 15.64 1.21 -8.42
N ASP A 83 16.26 1.67 -9.53
CA ASP A 83 17.09 2.88 -9.53
C ASP A 83 16.25 4.14 -9.28
N GLU A 84 14.93 4.06 -9.45
CA GLU A 84 14.03 5.19 -9.18
C GLU A 84 13.64 5.31 -7.71
N PHE A 85 13.95 4.33 -6.89
CA PHE A 85 13.54 4.33 -5.48
C PHE A 85 13.93 5.62 -4.73
N PRO A 86 15.16 6.15 -4.88
CA PRO A 86 15.53 7.39 -4.19
C PRO A 86 14.63 8.58 -4.51
N LYS A 87 14.00 8.60 -5.70
CA LYS A 87 13.07 9.67 -6.08
C LYS A 87 11.84 9.68 -5.18
N CYS A 88 11.47 8.54 -4.62
CA CYS A 88 10.28 8.41 -3.76
C CYS A 88 10.56 8.81 -2.31
N TRP A 89 11.83 8.89 -1.88
CA TRP A 89 12.18 9.08 -0.48
C TRP A 89 11.52 10.29 0.18
N PRO A 90 11.40 11.47 -0.47
CA PRO A 90 10.71 12.59 0.17
C PRO A 90 9.25 12.28 0.49
N VAL A 91 8.56 11.58 -0.40
CA VAL A 91 7.17 11.17 -0.17
C VAL A 91 7.09 10.15 0.97
N LEU A 92 7.97 9.15 0.95
CA LEU A 92 8.00 8.11 1.99
C LEU A 92 8.30 8.73 3.36
N LYS A 93 9.23 9.65 3.41
CA LYS A 93 9.59 10.33 4.66
C LYS A 93 8.44 11.17 5.20
N LYS A 94 7.64 11.77 4.31
CA LYS A 94 6.45 12.53 4.71
C LYS A 94 5.48 11.67 5.50
N TYR A 95 5.28 10.40 5.07
CA TYR A 95 4.33 9.50 5.71
C TYR A 95 4.93 8.68 6.86
N PHE A 96 6.18 8.25 6.72
CA PHE A 96 6.80 7.32 7.65
C PHE A 96 7.96 7.89 8.45
N GLY A 97 8.29 9.15 8.29
CA GLY A 97 9.45 9.76 8.93
C GLY A 97 9.46 9.64 10.45
N GLU A 98 8.29 9.60 11.08
CA GLU A 98 8.15 9.44 12.53
C GLU A 98 7.76 8.01 12.91
N VAL A 99 7.04 7.30 12.05
CA VAL A 99 6.58 5.93 12.32
C VAL A 99 7.76 4.96 12.29
N ARG A 100 8.61 5.07 11.28
CA ARG A 100 9.84 4.30 11.11
C ARG A 100 9.64 2.79 11.14
N PRO A 101 8.77 2.25 10.26
CA PRO A 101 8.54 0.81 10.20
C PRO A 101 9.77 0.08 9.69
N ALA A 102 9.87 -1.22 10.00
CA ALA A 102 10.84 -2.08 9.36
C ALA A 102 10.54 -2.13 7.86
N ALA A 103 11.56 -2.01 7.01
CA ALA A 103 11.34 -1.82 5.58
C ALA A 103 12.27 -2.66 4.73
N MET A 104 11.78 -3.00 3.53
CA MET A 104 12.58 -3.64 2.49
C MET A 104 12.11 -3.12 1.14
N MET A 105 13.05 -2.99 0.19
CA MET A 105 12.74 -2.65 -1.20
C MET A 105 13.22 -3.78 -2.11
N ILE A 106 12.37 -4.13 -3.07
CA ILE A 106 12.64 -5.17 -4.07
C ILE A 106 12.41 -4.55 -5.45
N SER A 107 13.29 -4.85 -6.41
CA SER A 107 13.06 -4.51 -7.81
C SER A 107 12.46 -5.73 -8.50
N ALA A 108 11.24 -5.59 -9.02
CA ALA A 108 10.53 -6.67 -9.69
C ALA A 108 9.43 -6.10 -10.58
N GLY A 109 9.05 -6.83 -11.63
CA GLY A 109 7.92 -6.46 -12.45
C GLY A 109 6.60 -6.50 -11.70
N LEU A 110 5.67 -5.66 -12.12
CA LEU A 110 4.34 -5.57 -11.53
C LEU A 110 3.27 -6.04 -12.51
N ALA A 111 2.03 -6.18 -12.02
CA ALA A 111 0.94 -6.78 -12.79
C ALA A 111 0.51 -5.95 -14.00
N ASP A 112 0.67 -4.63 -13.93
CA ASP A 112 0.30 -3.71 -15.01
C ASP A 112 1.50 -2.82 -15.34
N PRO A 113 1.84 -2.61 -16.62
CA PRO A 113 3.01 -1.79 -17.00
C PRO A 113 2.90 -0.32 -16.58
N LYS A 114 1.70 0.15 -16.28
CA LYS A 114 1.50 1.51 -15.75
C LYS A 114 1.92 1.64 -14.30
N MET A 115 2.00 0.55 -13.56
CA MET A 115 2.40 0.55 -12.15
C MET A 115 3.91 0.77 -12.05
N ARG A 116 4.32 1.82 -11.35
CA ARG A 116 5.73 2.16 -11.13
C ARG A 116 6.19 1.89 -9.72
N ILE A 117 5.25 1.65 -8.80
CA ILE A 117 5.52 1.27 -7.41
C ILE A 117 4.33 0.49 -6.87
N GLU A 118 4.62 -0.50 -6.06
CA GLU A 118 3.64 -1.22 -5.26
C GLU A 118 4.14 -1.30 -3.83
N ILE A 119 3.24 -1.15 -2.86
CA ILE A 119 3.61 -1.15 -1.45
C ILE A 119 2.64 -2.05 -0.69
N GLU A 120 3.18 -2.91 0.17
CA GLU A 120 2.36 -3.67 1.13
C GLU A 120 2.81 -3.33 2.54
N VAL A 121 1.90 -3.35 3.49
CA VAL A 121 2.22 -3.09 4.90
C VAL A 121 1.57 -4.12 5.81
N THR A 122 2.20 -4.31 6.98
CA THR A 122 1.61 -4.98 8.12
C THR A 122 1.51 -3.96 9.24
N ALA A 123 0.34 -3.87 9.87
CA ALA A 123 0.10 -2.97 10.98
C ALA A 123 -0.33 -3.75 12.22
N LEU A 124 -0.01 -3.21 13.37
CA LEU A 124 -0.42 -3.75 14.67
C LEU A 124 -1.08 -2.62 15.45
N LYS A 125 -2.38 -2.75 15.73
CA LYS A 125 -3.12 -1.72 16.48
C LYS A 125 -2.51 -1.50 17.85
N GLN A 126 -2.37 -0.24 18.20
CA GLN A 126 -1.86 0.17 19.50
C GLN A 126 -2.98 0.43 20.51
#